data_4266cf6038be9dedec0752ddeae04a66
#
_entry.id   4266cf6038be9dedec0752ddeae04a66
#
_cell.length_a   1.000
_cell.length_b   1.000
_cell.length_c   1.000
_cell.angle_alpha   90.00
_cell.angle_beta   90.00
_cell.angle_gamma   90.00
#
_symmetry.space_group_name_H-M   'P 1'
#
loop_
_entity.id
_entity.type
_entity.pdbx_description
1 polymer ?
#
loop_
_entity_poly.entity_id
_entity_poly.type
_entity_poly.pdbx_seq_one_letter_code
_entity_poly.pdbx_strand_id
1 'polypeptide(L)'
;MFVSDKIVFLELQKTGCTHIRNLLVELVGGKLVGKHNQAGHKLFSDGRVFLGSIRDPWDWHVSLWAFGCHHKGTVFGNVTKEGIKFRGRGWRTNPYLAIRELLQSSPHRNAKQWMRTYQDVADPGAFREWLRMMHDKECRPDVEGYAQSPLGRVAGFLTYSYLKTFACRKGDQDGLKAIATPDQLAEYEAKHGFIDHFIRNEHLESDLLDALKLAGFEFPAGTESEILSRPRTNATSRQKGLAYYYDAQAEELIATWDRLIVEKFGYSAPSSRSGSA
;
A
#
# COMPACT_ATOMS: atom_id res chain seq x y z
N MET A 1 7.29 3.63 9.09
CA MET A 1 7.99 2.54 9.83
C MET A 1 8.06 2.91 11.29
N PHE A 2 7.74 1.98 12.17
CA PHE A 2 7.95 2.06 13.61
C PHE A 2 9.04 1.06 14.01
N VAL A 3 9.87 1.40 14.99
CA VAL A 3 10.98 0.55 15.47
C VAL A 3 11.05 0.61 16.99
N SER A 4 11.05 -0.54 17.63
CA SER A 4 11.38 -0.71 19.05
C SER A 4 12.51 -1.72 19.21
N ASP A 5 12.81 -2.10 20.45
CA ASP A 5 13.84 -3.10 20.74
C ASP A 5 13.44 -4.51 20.28
N LYS A 6 12.15 -4.84 20.28
CA LYS A 6 11.64 -6.17 19.92
C LYS A 6 11.00 -6.26 18.53
N ILE A 7 10.46 -5.18 18.00
CA ILE A 7 9.71 -5.21 16.73
C ILE A 7 10.11 -4.11 15.76
N VAL A 8 9.89 -4.41 14.46
CA VAL A 8 9.89 -3.45 13.35
C VAL A 8 8.56 -3.55 12.66
N PHE A 9 7.78 -2.47 12.61
CA PHE A 9 6.55 -2.43 11.83
C PHE A 9 6.74 -1.64 10.53
N LEU A 10 6.49 -2.28 9.41
CA LEU A 10 6.54 -1.70 8.07
C LEU A 10 5.13 -1.36 7.58
N GLU A 11 5.02 -0.19 6.99
CA GLU A 11 3.75 0.42 6.63
C GLU A 11 3.47 0.28 5.13
N LEU A 12 2.44 -0.44 4.76
CA LEU A 12 1.85 -0.37 3.43
C LEU A 12 0.73 0.68 3.44
N GLN A 13 0.68 1.53 2.42
CA GLN A 13 -0.33 2.59 2.37
C GLN A 13 -1.76 2.03 2.35
N LYS A 14 -2.70 2.73 2.98
CA LYS A 14 -4.14 2.39 3.01
C LYS A 14 -4.52 1.09 3.74
N THR A 15 -3.63 0.57 4.57
CA THR A 15 -3.85 -0.64 5.39
C THR A 15 -4.06 -0.35 6.88
N GLY A 16 -4.48 0.86 7.25
CA GLY A 16 -4.69 1.24 8.65
C GLY A 16 -3.41 1.65 9.40
N CYS A 17 -2.29 1.82 8.70
CA CYS A 17 -0.97 2.05 9.29
C CYS A 17 -0.89 3.22 10.28
N THR A 18 -1.71 4.27 10.12
CA THR A 18 -1.72 5.40 11.08
C THR A 18 -2.29 4.96 12.43
N HIS A 19 -3.36 4.18 12.43
CA HIS A 19 -3.97 3.65 13.65
C HIS A 19 -3.02 2.66 14.34
N ILE A 20 -2.45 1.71 13.59
CA ILE A 20 -1.44 0.78 14.10
C ILE A 20 -0.25 1.52 14.75
N ARG A 21 0.28 2.53 14.10
CA ARG A 21 1.40 3.33 14.65
C ARG A 21 1.05 3.99 15.98
N ASN A 22 -0.14 4.55 16.09
CA ASN A 22 -0.59 5.20 17.33
C ASN A 22 -0.67 4.17 18.46
N LEU A 23 -1.27 3.00 18.21
CA LEU A 23 -1.32 1.90 19.17
C LEU A 23 0.07 1.40 19.55
N LEU A 24 0.97 1.22 18.58
CA LEU A 24 2.34 0.79 18.85
C LEU A 24 3.12 1.78 19.72
N VAL A 25 2.99 3.09 19.46
CA VAL A 25 3.63 4.12 20.30
C VAL A 25 3.09 4.06 21.73
N GLU A 26 1.79 3.86 21.89
CA GLU A 26 1.14 3.78 23.19
C GLU A 26 1.50 2.50 23.97
N LEU A 27 1.40 1.34 23.31
CA LEU A 27 1.52 0.03 23.97
C LEU A 27 2.97 -0.42 24.19
N VAL A 28 3.87 -0.06 23.28
CA VAL A 28 5.20 -0.68 23.21
C VAL A 28 6.30 0.33 23.50
N GLY A 29 6.04 1.62 23.26
CA GLY A 29 7.11 2.59 23.19
C GLY A 29 8.03 2.33 22.00
N GLY A 30 8.79 3.29 21.54
CA GLY A 30 9.67 3.14 20.39
C GLY A 30 9.73 4.40 19.54
N LYS A 31 10.26 4.28 18.32
CA LYS A 31 10.52 5.43 17.45
C LYS A 31 9.82 5.32 16.11
N LEU A 32 9.25 6.42 15.65
CA LEU A 32 8.73 6.55 14.31
C LEU A 32 9.84 6.98 13.35
N VAL A 33 10.09 6.19 12.30
CA VAL A 33 11.18 6.40 11.34
C VAL A 33 10.59 6.61 9.93
N GLY A 34 9.97 7.77 9.72
CA GLY A 34 9.31 8.11 8.45
C GLY A 34 8.07 7.26 8.17
N LYS A 35 7.51 7.41 6.95
CA LYS A 35 6.35 6.64 6.46
C LYS A 35 6.74 5.86 5.22
N HIS A 36 6.19 4.65 5.06
CA HIS A 36 6.33 3.81 3.86
C HIS A 36 7.79 3.56 3.45
N ASN A 37 8.70 3.45 4.42
CA ASN A 37 10.11 3.19 4.20
C ASN A 37 10.37 1.69 4.10
N GLN A 38 11.30 1.30 3.23
CA GLN A 38 11.87 -0.06 3.21
C GLN A 38 12.78 -0.29 4.42
N ALA A 39 12.82 -1.53 4.90
CA ALA A 39 13.74 -1.96 5.95
C ALA A 39 15.18 -1.93 5.45
N GLY A 40 16.06 -1.27 6.20
CA GLY A 40 17.50 -1.31 5.93
C GLY A 40 18.15 -2.56 6.56
N HIS A 41 19.28 -3.01 5.99
CA HIS A 41 19.99 -4.23 6.41
C HIS A 41 20.28 -4.31 7.92
N LYS A 42 20.58 -3.19 8.55
CA LYS A 42 20.86 -3.10 10.00
C LYS A 42 19.70 -3.55 10.91
N LEU A 43 18.47 -3.54 10.40
CA LEU A 43 17.30 -3.94 11.19
C LEU A 43 17.16 -5.46 11.34
N PHE A 44 17.90 -6.23 10.54
CA PHE A 44 17.82 -7.69 10.51
C PHE A 44 18.87 -8.39 11.42
N SER A 45 19.78 -7.63 12.02
CA SER A 45 20.87 -8.20 12.85
C SER A 45 20.46 -8.49 14.30
N ASP A 46 19.35 -7.93 14.77
CA ASP A 46 19.06 -7.84 16.20
C ASP A 46 17.95 -8.79 16.67
N GLY A 47 17.51 -9.73 15.81
CA GLY A 47 16.47 -10.71 16.13
C GLY A 47 15.07 -10.13 16.39
N ARG A 48 14.80 -8.93 15.86
CA ARG A 48 13.48 -8.30 15.96
C ARG A 48 12.43 -9.00 15.12
N VAL A 49 11.22 -9.01 15.60
CA VAL A 49 10.04 -9.50 14.87
C VAL A 49 9.58 -8.41 13.88
N PHE A 50 9.40 -8.80 12.62
CA PHE A 50 8.93 -7.89 11.56
C PHE A 50 7.42 -8.00 11.39
N LEU A 51 6.73 -6.89 11.57
CA LEU A 51 5.29 -6.77 11.38
C LEU A 51 4.99 -5.99 10.11
N GLY A 52 4.02 -6.46 9.34
CA GLY A 52 3.47 -5.78 8.17
C GLY A 52 1.98 -5.57 8.31
N SER A 53 1.39 -4.64 7.55
CA SER A 53 -0.05 -4.50 7.48
C SER A 53 -0.56 -4.73 6.07
N ILE A 54 -1.69 -5.43 5.95
CA ILE A 54 -2.33 -5.78 4.69
C ILE A 54 -3.82 -5.46 4.74
N ARG A 55 -4.46 -5.38 3.59
CA ARG A 55 -5.89 -5.14 3.43
C ARG A 55 -6.40 -5.91 2.22
N ASP A 56 -7.66 -6.32 2.26
CA ASP A 56 -8.39 -6.84 1.12
C ASP A 56 -8.11 -6.02 -0.16
N PRO A 57 -7.64 -6.62 -1.26
CA PRO A 57 -7.23 -5.90 -2.46
C PRO A 57 -8.35 -5.04 -3.04
N TRP A 58 -9.58 -5.53 -3.09
CA TRP A 58 -10.72 -4.77 -3.61
C TRP A 58 -11.02 -3.55 -2.72
N ASP A 59 -11.01 -3.74 -1.42
CA ASP A 59 -11.23 -2.65 -0.46
C ASP A 59 -10.05 -1.66 -0.44
N TRP A 60 -8.84 -2.14 -0.66
CA TRP A 60 -7.64 -1.31 -0.76
C TRP A 60 -7.71 -0.34 -1.95
N HIS A 61 -8.10 -0.83 -3.14
CA HIS A 61 -8.22 0.00 -4.35
C HIS A 61 -9.30 1.08 -4.21
N VAL A 62 -10.47 0.74 -3.66
CA VAL A 62 -11.51 1.74 -3.37
C VAL A 62 -11.01 2.77 -2.35
N SER A 63 -10.30 2.32 -1.31
CA SER A 63 -9.73 3.23 -0.30
C SER A 63 -8.65 4.16 -0.87
N LEU A 64 -7.84 3.67 -1.80
CA LEU A 64 -6.80 4.48 -2.46
C LEU A 64 -7.43 5.54 -3.37
N TRP A 65 -8.41 5.14 -4.18
CA TRP A 65 -9.15 6.04 -5.05
C TRP A 65 -9.93 7.09 -4.26
N ALA A 66 -10.71 6.68 -3.26
CA ALA A 66 -11.48 7.59 -2.42
C ALA A 66 -10.59 8.63 -1.71
N PHE A 67 -9.37 8.24 -1.32
CA PHE A 67 -8.38 9.17 -0.78
C PHE A 67 -7.94 10.22 -1.81
N GLY A 68 -7.86 9.82 -3.08
CA GLY A 68 -7.62 10.72 -4.21
C GLY A 68 -8.79 11.67 -4.47
N CYS A 69 -10.04 11.24 -4.31
CA CYS A 69 -11.23 12.11 -4.42
C CYS A 69 -11.21 13.25 -3.39
N HIS A 70 -10.53 13.07 -2.27
CA HIS A 70 -10.24 14.15 -1.32
C HIS A 70 -8.98 14.96 -1.64
N HIS A 71 -8.47 14.86 -2.88
CA HIS A 71 -7.26 15.50 -3.38
C HIS A 71 -6.01 15.19 -2.53
N LYS A 72 -5.92 13.97 -2.00
CA LYS A 72 -4.84 13.51 -1.12
C LYS A 72 -4.11 12.30 -1.71
N GLY A 73 -2.86 12.13 -1.26
CA GLY A 73 -2.05 10.96 -1.59
C GLY A 73 -1.12 11.15 -2.78
N THR A 74 -0.08 10.30 -2.80
CA THR A 74 1.00 10.37 -3.78
C THR A 74 0.51 10.01 -5.19
N VAL A 75 -0.41 9.04 -5.30
CA VAL A 75 -1.01 8.66 -6.60
C VAL A 75 -1.73 9.85 -7.20
N PHE A 76 -2.71 10.44 -6.47
CA PHE A 76 -3.42 11.63 -6.93
C PHE A 76 -2.46 12.74 -7.35
N GLY A 77 -1.52 13.12 -6.47
CA GLY A 77 -0.57 14.19 -6.77
C GLY A 77 0.37 13.90 -7.95
N ASN A 78 0.61 12.63 -8.28
CA ASN A 78 1.42 12.23 -9.43
C ASN A 78 0.63 12.33 -10.74
N VAL A 79 -0.56 11.73 -10.80
CA VAL A 79 -1.33 11.58 -12.04
C VAL A 79 -2.11 12.83 -12.46
N THR A 80 -2.39 13.74 -11.52
CA THR A 80 -3.16 14.99 -11.79
C THR A 80 -2.26 16.22 -11.99
N LYS A 81 -0.95 16.03 -12.13
CA LYS A 81 -0.03 17.15 -12.42
C LYS A 81 -0.30 17.73 -13.81
N GLU A 82 -0.69 18.99 -13.86
CA GLU A 82 -0.90 19.73 -15.11
C GLU A 82 0.28 20.61 -15.50
N GLY A 83 1.21 20.88 -14.61
CA GLY A 83 2.34 21.80 -14.84
C GLY A 83 3.66 21.32 -14.24
N ILE A 84 4.74 21.84 -14.78
CA ILE A 84 6.09 21.61 -14.28
C ILE A 84 6.29 22.41 -12.99
N LYS A 85 6.45 21.72 -11.85
CA LYS A 85 6.82 22.35 -10.59
C LYS A 85 8.33 22.22 -10.36
N PHE A 86 9.10 23.11 -10.98
CA PHE A 86 10.53 23.18 -10.77
C PHE A 86 10.83 23.84 -9.42
N ARG A 87 11.38 23.10 -8.49
CA ARG A 87 11.74 23.61 -7.15
C ARG A 87 13.14 24.21 -7.08
N GLY A 88 13.96 24.04 -8.13
CA GLY A 88 15.28 24.65 -8.24
C GLY A 88 16.33 24.26 -7.20
N ARG A 89 16.07 23.21 -6.40
CA ARG A 89 17.01 22.77 -5.37
C ARG A 89 18.21 22.06 -6.02
N GLY A 90 19.38 22.63 -5.88
CA GLY A 90 20.66 22.01 -6.25
C GLY A 90 21.05 22.11 -7.72
N TRP A 91 20.32 22.84 -8.57
CA TRP A 91 20.67 22.97 -10.00
C TRP A 91 22.06 23.59 -10.24
N ARG A 92 22.53 24.46 -9.31
CA ARG A 92 23.86 25.05 -9.40
C ARG A 92 24.99 24.10 -9.00
N THR A 93 24.69 23.05 -8.22
CA THR A 93 25.69 22.12 -7.70
C THR A 93 25.71 20.79 -8.45
N ASN A 94 24.59 20.39 -9.06
CA ASN A 94 24.50 19.14 -9.81
C ASN A 94 23.40 19.24 -10.89
N PRO A 95 23.77 19.48 -12.18
CA PRO A 95 22.81 19.60 -13.28
C PRO A 95 22.01 18.31 -13.53
N TYR A 96 22.56 17.12 -13.20
CA TYR A 96 21.83 15.87 -13.29
C TYR A 96 20.62 15.82 -12.35
N LEU A 97 20.73 16.37 -11.14
CA LEU A 97 19.61 16.50 -10.22
C LEU A 97 18.54 17.44 -10.76
N ALA A 98 18.92 18.50 -11.45
CA ALA A 98 17.98 19.42 -12.07
C ALA A 98 17.20 18.77 -13.22
N ILE A 99 17.89 18.01 -14.09
CA ILE A 99 17.25 17.25 -15.17
C ILE A 99 16.31 16.20 -14.61
N ARG A 100 16.74 15.45 -13.60
CA ARG A 100 15.91 14.47 -12.92
C ARG A 100 14.67 15.11 -12.26
N GLU A 101 14.83 16.26 -11.62
CA GLU A 101 13.72 17.02 -11.02
C GLU A 101 12.76 17.50 -12.12
N LEU A 102 13.26 17.96 -13.24
CA LEU A 102 12.46 18.40 -14.39
C LEU A 102 11.64 17.23 -14.96
N LEU A 103 12.25 16.08 -15.18
CA LEU A 103 11.57 14.88 -15.66
C LEU A 103 10.52 14.38 -14.68
N GLN A 104 10.82 14.39 -13.36
CA GLN A 104 9.88 14.00 -12.31
C GLN A 104 8.76 15.04 -12.08
N SER A 105 8.96 16.30 -12.48
CA SER A 105 7.96 17.36 -12.37
C SER A 105 7.13 17.54 -13.64
N SER A 106 7.42 16.78 -14.70
CA SER A 106 6.64 16.82 -15.94
C SER A 106 5.16 16.52 -15.69
N PRO A 107 4.25 17.19 -16.41
CA PRO A 107 2.82 16.89 -16.34
C PRO A 107 2.57 15.44 -16.72
N HIS A 108 1.61 14.79 -16.06
CA HIS A 108 1.14 13.50 -16.53
C HIS A 108 0.36 13.69 -17.83
N ARG A 109 0.68 12.93 -18.89
CA ARG A 109 0.05 13.09 -20.21
C ARG A 109 -1.48 12.96 -20.20
N ASN A 110 -2.02 12.19 -19.25
CA ASN A 110 -3.45 11.95 -19.08
C ASN A 110 -4.05 12.69 -17.87
N ALA A 111 -3.40 13.77 -17.38
CA ALA A 111 -3.78 14.48 -16.15
C ALA A 111 -5.26 14.90 -16.10
N LYS A 112 -5.79 15.42 -17.21
CA LYS A 112 -7.20 15.82 -17.29
C LYS A 112 -8.16 14.62 -17.18
N GLN A 113 -7.82 13.48 -17.79
CA GLN A 113 -8.62 12.26 -17.68
C GLN A 113 -8.58 11.71 -16.24
N TRP A 114 -7.41 11.65 -15.62
CA TRP A 114 -7.27 11.30 -14.22
C TRP A 114 -8.08 12.21 -13.30
N MET A 115 -8.05 13.53 -13.51
CA MET A 115 -8.81 14.48 -12.70
C MET A 115 -10.32 14.22 -12.74
N ARG A 116 -10.86 13.79 -13.89
CA ARG A 116 -12.29 13.44 -14.02
C ARG A 116 -12.68 12.25 -13.15
N THR A 117 -11.79 11.27 -12.98
CA THR A 117 -12.08 10.09 -12.15
C THR A 117 -12.08 10.36 -10.66
N TYR A 118 -11.65 11.54 -10.21
CA TYR A 118 -11.59 11.91 -8.79
C TYR A 118 -12.65 12.92 -8.35
N GLN A 119 -13.64 13.21 -9.17
CA GLN A 119 -14.61 14.28 -8.88
C GLN A 119 -15.65 13.90 -7.83
N ASP A 120 -16.12 12.65 -7.85
CA ASP A 120 -17.16 12.17 -6.94
C ASP A 120 -16.85 10.78 -6.40
N VAL A 121 -16.70 10.68 -5.08
CA VAL A 121 -16.44 9.41 -4.37
C VAL A 121 -17.64 8.46 -4.41
N ALA A 122 -18.82 8.92 -4.79
CA ALA A 122 -20.01 8.09 -4.93
C ALA A 122 -20.24 7.57 -6.37
N ASP A 123 -19.39 7.95 -7.32
CA ASP A 123 -19.51 7.50 -8.72
C ASP A 123 -18.74 6.18 -8.97
N PRO A 124 -19.44 5.02 -9.09
CA PRO A 124 -18.78 3.75 -9.37
C PRO A 124 -18.21 3.67 -10.79
N GLY A 125 -18.74 4.45 -11.75
CA GLY A 125 -18.20 4.55 -13.09
C GLY A 125 -16.83 5.22 -13.11
N ALA A 126 -16.68 6.31 -12.36
CA ALA A 126 -15.41 7.00 -12.19
C ALA A 126 -14.37 6.10 -11.50
N PHE A 127 -14.77 5.32 -10.49
CA PHE A 127 -13.89 4.34 -9.86
C PHE A 127 -13.39 3.28 -10.86
N ARG A 128 -14.30 2.68 -11.65
CA ARG A 128 -13.93 1.64 -12.64
C ARG A 128 -13.03 2.18 -13.74
N GLU A 129 -13.27 3.42 -14.18
CA GLU A 129 -12.37 4.09 -15.13
C GLU A 129 -10.99 4.34 -14.51
N TRP A 130 -10.94 4.83 -13.27
CA TRP A 130 -9.71 5.00 -12.51
C TRP A 130 -8.95 3.66 -12.39
N LEU A 131 -9.65 2.57 -12.07
CA LEU A 131 -9.06 1.26 -11.91
C LEU A 131 -8.45 0.75 -13.23
N ARG A 132 -9.16 0.91 -14.35
CA ARG A 132 -8.63 0.57 -15.68
C ARG A 132 -7.37 1.38 -16.01
N MET A 133 -7.38 2.68 -15.75
CA MET A 133 -6.22 3.55 -15.96
C MET A 133 -5.01 3.18 -15.09
N MET A 134 -5.22 2.69 -13.87
CA MET A 134 -4.15 2.20 -12.99
C MET A 134 -3.39 1.00 -13.59
N HIS A 135 -4.05 0.18 -14.39
CA HIS A 135 -3.51 -1.03 -14.99
C HIS A 135 -3.13 -0.86 -16.47
N ASP A 136 -3.64 0.19 -17.13
CA ASP A 136 -3.30 0.49 -18.51
C ASP A 136 -1.84 0.96 -18.64
N LYS A 137 -1.09 0.32 -19.55
CA LYS A 137 0.34 0.60 -19.78
C LYS A 137 0.61 2.07 -20.11
N GLU A 138 -0.32 2.73 -20.80
CA GLU A 138 -0.17 4.09 -21.29
C GLU A 138 -0.59 5.14 -20.25
N CYS A 139 -1.45 4.75 -19.30
CA CYS A 139 -2.06 5.65 -18.33
C CYS A 139 -1.48 5.50 -16.91
N ARG A 140 -1.05 4.30 -16.53
CA ARG A 140 -0.68 3.98 -15.14
C ARG A 140 0.35 4.94 -14.54
N PRO A 141 0.24 5.22 -13.23
CA PRO A 141 1.09 6.18 -12.55
C PRO A 141 2.51 5.68 -12.37
N ASP A 142 3.49 6.56 -12.54
CA ASP A 142 4.88 6.30 -12.13
C ASP A 142 5.09 6.71 -10.67
N VAL A 143 4.42 6.01 -9.77
CA VAL A 143 4.59 6.19 -8.34
C VAL A 143 5.66 5.23 -7.85
N GLU A 144 6.70 5.78 -7.26
CA GLU A 144 7.82 5.01 -6.70
C GLU A 144 8.50 4.05 -7.69
N GLY A 145 8.42 4.34 -8.98
CA GLY A 145 8.99 3.53 -10.06
C GLY A 145 8.09 2.42 -10.59
N TYR A 146 6.81 2.37 -10.19
CA TYR A 146 5.88 1.31 -10.61
C TYR A 146 5.72 1.21 -12.13
N ALA A 147 5.43 2.32 -12.81
CA ALA A 147 5.19 2.29 -14.26
C ALA A 147 6.42 1.89 -15.07
N GLN A 148 7.62 2.18 -14.56
CA GLN A 148 8.90 1.87 -15.21
C GLN A 148 9.43 0.48 -14.82
N SER A 149 8.91 -0.12 -13.76
CA SER A 149 9.33 -1.45 -13.32
C SER A 149 8.84 -2.54 -14.28
N PRO A 150 9.67 -3.52 -14.65
CA PRO A 150 9.21 -4.73 -15.33
C PRO A 150 8.06 -5.41 -14.58
N LEU A 151 8.09 -5.39 -13.24
CA LEU A 151 7.06 -5.91 -12.36
C LEU A 151 5.67 -5.33 -12.64
N GLY A 152 5.58 -4.04 -13.02
CA GLY A 152 4.32 -3.41 -13.42
C GLY A 152 3.68 -4.00 -14.70
N ARG A 153 4.33 -4.97 -15.38
CA ARG A 153 3.75 -5.70 -16.52
C ARG A 153 2.99 -6.96 -16.09
N VAL A 154 3.25 -7.45 -14.88
CA VAL A 154 2.75 -8.73 -14.38
C VAL A 154 2.05 -8.61 -13.03
N ALA A 155 2.09 -7.45 -12.39
CA ALA A 155 1.50 -7.20 -11.09
C ALA A 155 0.84 -5.83 -11.00
N GLY A 156 -0.21 -5.71 -10.19
CA GLY A 156 -0.88 -4.48 -9.83
C GLY A 156 -0.04 -3.61 -8.88
N PHE A 157 -0.51 -2.39 -8.67
CA PHE A 157 0.21 -1.44 -7.81
C PHE A 157 0.23 -1.87 -6.34
N LEU A 158 -0.78 -2.59 -5.87
CA LEU A 158 -0.78 -3.16 -4.52
C LEU A 158 0.31 -4.22 -4.38
N THR A 159 0.34 -5.21 -5.28
CA THR A 159 1.36 -6.27 -5.28
C THR A 159 2.78 -5.72 -5.45
N TYR A 160 2.97 -4.73 -6.32
CA TYR A 160 4.25 -4.02 -6.45
C TYR A 160 4.68 -3.38 -5.12
N SER A 161 3.78 -2.65 -4.49
CA SER A 161 4.05 -1.97 -3.22
C SER A 161 4.31 -2.95 -2.08
N TYR A 162 3.59 -4.08 -2.06
CA TYR A 162 3.78 -5.18 -1.14
C TYR A 162 5.19 -5.77 -1.25
N LEU A 163 5.58 -6.22 -2.44
CA LEU A 163 6.90 -6.84 -2.65
C LEU A 163 8.04 -5.85 -2.35
N LYS A 164 7.89 -4.60 -2.77
CA LYS A 164 8.87 -3.57 -2.49
C LYS A 164 9.05 -3.31 -0.99
N THR A 165 7.98 -3.40 -0.20
CA THR A 165 8.00 -3.09 1.23
C THR A 165 8.38 -4.30 2.08
N PHE A 166 7.90 -5.50 1.73
CA PHE A 166 7.90 -6.69 2.59
C PHE A 166 8.77 -7.83 2.08
N ALA A 167 9.27 -7.75 0.86
CA ALA A 167 10.16 -8.75 0.29
C ALA A 167 11.45 -8.15 -0.31
N CYS A 168 11.65 -6.82 -0.18
CA CYS A 168 12.82 -6.14 -0.74
C CYS A 168 13.44 -5.22 0.32
N ARG A 169 14.69 -5.49 0.69
CA ARG A 169 15.45 -4.62 1.59
C ARG A 169 15.88 -3.35 0.86
N LYS A 170 16.11 -2.31 1.62
CA LYS A 170 16.57 -1.03 1.06
C LYS A 170 17.92 -1.21 0.37
N GLY A 171 17.94 -0.98 -0.94
CA GLY A 171 19.13 -1.15 -1.78
C GLY A 171 19.11 -2.40 -2.68
N ASP A 172 18.30 -3.42 -2.38
CA ASP A 172 18.30 -4.73 -3.08
C ASP A 172 17.25 -4.84 -4.18
N GLN A 173 17.02 -3.77 -4.95
CA GLN A 173 15.91 -3.72 -5.91
C GLN A 173 16.13 -4.55 -7.19
N ASP A 174 17.34 -5.08 -7.43
CA ASP A 174 17.62 -5.76 -8.69
C ASP A 174 16.87 -7.08 -8.83
N GLY A 175 16.63 -7.80 -7.74
CA GLY A 175 15.78 -8.98 -7.75
C GLY A 175 14.35 -8.71 -8.21
N LEU A 176 13.75 -7.60 -7.80
CA LEU A 176 12.41 -7.19 -8.26
C LEU A 176 12.38 -6.88 -9.76
N LYS A 177 13.45 -6.36 -10.32
CA LYS A 177 13.54 -6.04 -11.75
C LYS A 177 13.65 -7.29 -12.64
N ALA A 178 14.07 -8.41 -12.09
CA ALA A 178 14.19 -9.68 -12.82
C ALA A 178 12.86 -10.43 -12.97
N ILE A 179 11.82 -10.05 -12.24
CA ILE A 179 10.51 -10.70 -12.28
C ILE A 179 9.78 -10.33 -13.58
N ALA A 180 9.45 -11.34 -14.39
CA ALA A 180 8.80 -11.19 -15.68
C ALA A 180 7.49 -11.97 -15.83
N THR A 181 7.20 -12.90 -14.91
CA THR A 181 6.00 -13.75 -14.94
C THR A 181 5.28 -13.77 -13.58
N PRO A 182 3.95 -14.09 -13.55
CA PRO A 182 3.21 -14.23 -12.30
C PRO A 182 3.77 -15.30 -11.36
N ASP A 183 4.28 -16.42 -11.87
CA ASP A 183 4.84 -17.50 -11.04
C ASP A 183 6.12 -17.03 -10.32
N GLN A 184 6.95 -16.25 -11.00
CA GLN A 184 8.13 -15.64 -10.38
C GLN A 184 7.80 -14.66 -9.25
N LEU A 185 6.59 -14.09 -9.21
CA LEU A 185 6.13 -13.26 -8.08
C LEU A 185 6.04 -14.10 -6.81
N ALA A 186 5.36 -15.25 -6.89
CA ALA A 186 5.16 -16.15 -5.76
C ALA A 186 6.50 -16.74 -5.28
N GLU A 187 7.36 -17.17 -6.21
CA GLU A 187 8.70 -17.67 -5.89
C GLU A 187 9.56 -16.58 -5.20
N TYR A 188 9.53 -15.36 -5.73
CA TYR A 188 10.30 -14.26 -5.15
C TYR A 188 9.79 -13.93 -3.74
N GLU A 189 8.48 -13.86 -3.56
CA GLU A 189 7.87 -13.59 -2.25
C GLU A 189 8.21 -14.69 -1.24
N ALA A 190 8.05 -15.95 -1.62
CA ALA A 190 8.37 -17.09 -0.75
C ALA A 190 9.85 -17.11 -0.32
N LYS A 191 10.76 -16.67 -1.21
CA LYS A 191 12.21 -16.65 -0.95
C LYS A 191 12.68 -15.43 -0.16
N HIS A 192 12.06 -14.27 -0.38
CA HIS A 192 12.56 -12.98 0.10
C HIS A 192 11.63 -12.28 1.07
N GLY A 193 10.38 -12.74 1.23
CA GLY A 193 9.45 -12.24 2.23
C GLY A 193 10.04 -12.37 3.62
N PHE A 194 10.00 -11.29 4.40
CA PHE A 194 10.63 -11.24 5.72
C PHE A 194 9.69 -10.74 6.82
N ILE A 195 8.40 -10.68 6.55
CA ILE A 195 7.42 -10.31 7.56
C ILE A 195 7.01 -11.55 8.35
N ASP A 196 7.19 -11.52 9.65
CA ASP A 196 6.82 -12.61 10.54
C ASP A 196 5.31 -12.67 10.77
N HIS A 197 4.66 -11.50 10.95
CA HIS A 197 3.22 -11.41 11.17
C HIS A 197 2.57 -10.27 10.40
N PHE A 198 1.45 -10.57 9.72
CA PHE A 198 0.64 -9.57 9.04
C PHE A 198 -0.59 -9.18 9.86
N ILE A 199 -0.78 -7.87 10.01
CA ILE A 199 -1.95 -7.26 10.63
C ILE A 199 -2.94 -6.94 9.51
N ARG A 200 -4.07 -7.64 9.48
CA ARG A 200 -5.13 -7.42 8.49
C ARG A 200 -5.96 -6.22 8.88
N ASN A 201 -6.22 -5.33 7.94
CA ASN A 201 -7.05 -4.14 8.20
C ASN A 201 -8.46 -4.52 8.70
N GLU A 202 -8.97 -5.66 8.28
CA GLU A 202 -10.27 -6.22 8.64
C GLU A 202 -10.35 -6.57 10.14
N HIS A 203 -9.25 -7.04 10.72
CA HIS A 203 -9.10 -7.51 12.10
C HIS A 203 -7.95 -6.79 12.82
N LEU A 204 -7.79 -5.50 12.56
CA LEU A 204 -6.58 -4.74 12.85
C LEU A 204 -6.17 -4.79 14.32
N GLU A 205 -7.11 -4.57 15.24
CA GLU A 205 -6.83 -4.50 16.67
C GLU A 205 -6.48 -5.88 17.24
N SER A 206 -7.23 -6.94 16.88
CA SER A 206 -6.96 -8.31 17.31
C SER A 206 -5.65 -8.83 16.75
N ASP A 207 -5.42 -8.68 15.44
CA ASP A 207 -4.18 -9.16 14.81
C ASP A 207 -2.94 -8.44 15.37
N LEU A 208 -3.06 -7.13 15.70
CA LEU A 208 -1.99 -6.38 16.33
C LEU A 208 -1.68 -6.91 17.72
N LEU A 209 -2.69 -7.13 18.56
CA LEU A 209 -2.50 -7.66 19.91
C LEU A 209 -1.86 -9.06 19.88
N ASP A 210 -2.32 -9.93 18.98
CA ASP A 210 -1.77 -11.26 18.80
C ASP A 210 -0.30 -11.22 18.35
N ALA A 211 0.02 -10.36 17.36
CA ALA A 211 1.39 -10.17 16.91
C ALA A 211 2.31 -9.63 18.01
N LEU A 212 1.83 -8.74 18.87
CA LEU A 212 2.59 -8.22 19.99
C LEU A 212 2.82 -9.27 21.07
N LYS A 213 1.84 -10.12 21.38
CA LYS A 213 2.00 -11.26 22.28
C LYS A 213 3.05 -12.26 21.77
N LEU A 214 3.00 -12.59 20.48
CA LEU A 214 4.00 -13.45 19.85
C LEU A 214 5.41 -12.83 19.89
N ALA A 215 5.52 -11.52 19.84
CA ALA A 215 6.78 -10.80 20.03
C ALA A 215 7.20 -10.66 21.52
N GLY A 216 6.48 -11.31 22.45
CA GLY A 216 6.79 -11.34 23.87
C GLY A 216 6.47 -10.05 24.63
N PHE A 217 5.39 -9.35 24.22
CA PHE A 217 4.82 -8.26 25.02
C PHE A 217 3.68 -8.80 25.89
N GLU A 218 3.65 -8.35 27.14
CA GLU A 218 2.58 -8.59 28.09
C GLU A 218 1.85 -7.27 28.38
N PHE A 219 0.54 -7.35 28.57
CA PHE A 219 -0.29 -6.18 28.81
C PHE A 219 -0.99 -6.28 30.17
N PRO A 220 -1.18 -5.16 30.87
CA PRO A 220 -2.01 -5.10 32.07
C PRO A 220 -3.43 -5.63 31.79
N ALA A 221 -4.07 -6.19 32.82
CA ALA A 221 -5.44 -6.66 32.73
C ALA A 221 -6.38 -5.52 32.26
N GLY A 222 -7.24 -5.81 31.30
CA GLY A 222 -8.19 -4.85 30.72
C GLY A 222 -7.67 -4.08 29.48
N THR A 223 -6.36 -3.99 29.25
CA THR A 223 -5.80 -3.28 28.09
C THR A 223 -6.32 -3.84 26.77
N GLU A 224 -6.41 -5.16 26.62
CA GLU A 224 -6.89 -5.79 25.40
C GLU A 224 -8.35 -5.43 25.11
N SER A 225 -9.22 -5.52 26.12
CA SER A 225 -10.64 -5.16 25.98
C SER A 225 -10.83 -3.68 25.62
N GLU A 226 -9.99 -2.82 26.18
CA GLU A 226 -9.97 -1.41 25.85
C GLU A 226 -9.59 -1.17 24.39
N ILE A 227 -8.52 -1.78 23.90
CA ILE A 227 -8.05 -1.65 22.52
C ILE A 227 -9.11 -2.18 21.53
N LEU A 228 -9.68 -3.36 21.79
CA LEU A 228 -10.69 -3.96 20.93
C LEU A 228 -11.99 -3.13 20.86
N SER A 229 -12.31 -2.34 21.89
CA SER A 229 -13.50 -1.47 21.92
C SER A 229 -13.27 -0.08 21.32
N ARG A 230 -12.03 0.30 21.01
CA ARG A 230 -11.72 1.65 20.50
C ARG A 230 -12.25 1.89 19.09
N PRO A 231 -12.87 3.05 18.84
CA PRO A 231 -13.24 3.43 17.48
C PRO A 231 -12.00 3.64 16.61
N ARG A 232 -12.02 3.14 15.39
CA ARG A 232 -10.93 3.32 14.44
C ARG A 232 -10.77 4.78 14.05
N THR A 233 -9.55 5.30 14.16
CA THR A 233 -9.19 6.63 13.68
C THR A 233 -8.94 6.62 12.18
N ASN A 234 -9.37 7.68 11.48
CA ASN A 234 -9.16 7.87 10.03
C ASN A 234 -9.85 6.84 9.11
N ALA A 235 -10.99 6.27 9.53
CA ALA A 235 -11.84 5.52 8.60
C ALA A 235 -12.23 6.44 7.42
N THR A 236 -12.02 5.98 6.19
CA THR A 236 -12.47 6.71 5.00
C THR A 236 -14.01 6.75 5.06
N SER A 237 -14.60 7.93 4.98
CA SER A 237 -16.07 8.13 5.00
C SER A 237 -16.70 7.63 3.70
N ARG A 238 -16.64 6.32 3.48
CA ARG A 238 -17.31 5.67 2.37
C ARG A 238 -18.75 5.35 2.78
N GLN A 239 -19.73 5.90 2.08
CA GLN A 239 -21.15 5.69 2.36
C GLN A 239 -21.71 4.39 1.76
N LYS A 240 -21.03 3.83 0.74
CA LYS A 240 -21.49 2.66 -0.02
C LYS A 240 -20.68 1.42 0.29
N GLY A 241 -21.31 0.27 0.25
CA GLY A 241 -20.64 -1.03 0.36
C GLY A 241 -19.70 -1.31 -0.78
N LEU A 242 -18.79 -2.27 -0.60
CA LEU A 242 -17.74 -2.57 -1.57
C LEU A 242 -18.30 -3.00 -2.93
N ALA A 243 -19.31 -3.88 -2.94
CA ALA A 243 -19.95 -4.38 -4.17
C ALA A 243 -20.56 -3.27 -5.05
N TYR A 244 -20.88 -2.10 -4.49
CA TYR A 244 -21.40 -0.97 -5.26
C TYR A 244 -20.41 -0.45 -6.30
N TYR A 245 -19.12 -0.51 -6.01
CA TYR A 245 -18.06 0.03 -6.87
C TYR A 245 -17.66 -0.92 -7.99
N TYR A 246 -17.83 -2.21 -7.79
CA TYR A 246 -17.34 -3.24 -8.70
C TYR A 246 -18.40 -3.75 -9.66
N ASP A 247 -17.96 -4.08 -10.86
CA ASP A 247 -18.61 -4.99 -11.79
C ASP A 247 -17.71 -6.22 -12.02
N ALA A 248 -18.18 -7.22 -12.72
CA ALA A 248 -17.44 -8.46 -12.95
C ALA A 248 -16.05 -8.19 -13.59
N GLN A 249 -15.96 -7.24 -14.51
CA GLN A 249 -14.70 -6.90 -15.17
C GLN A 249 -13.71 -6.26 -14.20
N ALA A 250 -14.17 -5.35 -13.33
CA ALA A 250 -13.34 -4.70 -12.33
C ALA A 250 -12.90 -5.69 -11.23
N GLU A 251 -13.75 -6.64 -10.84
CA GLU A 251 -13.38 -7.71 -9.92
C GLU A 251 -12.28 -8.59 -10.49
N GLU A 252 -12.43 -9.06 -11.73
CA GLU A 252 -11.46 -9.90 -12.44
C GLU A 252 -10.12 -9.19 -12.63
N LEU A 253 -10.15 -7.88 -12.89
CA LEU A 253 -8.94 -7.09 -13.02
C LEU A 253 -8.08 -7.16 -11.74
N ILE A 254 -8.68 -7.01 -10.57
CA ILE A 254 -7.96 -7.11 -9.30
C ILE A 254 -7.54 -8.56 -9.03
N ALA A 255 -8.42 -9.53 -9.25
CA ALA A 255 -8.10 -10.95 -9.06
C ALA A 255 -6.86 -11.35 -9.89
N THR A 256 -6.72 -10.81 -11.09
CA THR A 256 -5.59 -11.08 -11.98
C THR A 256 -4.32 -10.34 -11.56
N TRP A 257 -4.41 -9.01 -11.40
CA TRP A 257 -3.22 -8.18 -11.20
C TRP A 257 -2.67 -8.22 -9.77
N ASP A 258 -3.51 -8.45 -8.78
CA ASP A 258 -3.11 -8.61 -7.38
C ASP A 258 -3.27 -10.06 -6.87
N ARG A 259 -3.20 -11.03 -7.80
CA ARG A 259 -3.35 -12.46 -7.56
C ARG A 259 -2.49 -12.97 -6.39
N LEU A 260 -1.23 -12.54 -6.31
CA LEU A 260 -0.34 -12.91 -5.23
C LEU A 260 -0.95 -12.61 -3.84
N ILE A 261 -1.53 -11.43 -3.69
CA ILE A 261 -2.12 -11.00 -2.42
C ILE A 261 -3.45 -11.74 -2.17
N VAL A 262 -4.26 -11.88 -3.22
CA VAL A 262 -5.54 -12.61 -3.15
C VAL A 262 -5.32 -14.03 -2.66
N GLU A 263 -4.41 -14.77 -3.28
CA GLU A 263 -4.13 -16.18 -2.95
C GLU A 263 -3.43 -16.32 -1.60
N LYS A 264 -2.39 -15.52 -1.33
CA LYS A 264 -1.61 -15.60 -0.08
C LYS A 264 -2.46 -15.37 1.16
N PHE A 265 -3.39 -14.43 1.11
CA PHE A 265 -4.21 -14.04 2.27
C PHE A 265 -5.64 -14.61 2.23
N GLY A 266 -6.01 -15.36 1.19
CA GLY A 266 -7.31 -15.99 1.06
C GLY A 266 -8.46 -15.02 0.88
N TYR A 267 -8.22 -13.89 0.19
CA TYR A 267 -9.27 -12.93 -0.10
C TYR A 267 -10.18 -13.40 -1.24
N SER A 268 -11.43 -12.98 -1.24
CA SER A 268 -12.42 -13.31 -2.26
C SER A 268 -13.07 -12.08 -2.85
N ALA A 269 -13.55 -12.15 -4.08
CA ALA A 269 -14.19 -11.03 -4.77
C ALA A 269 -15.47 -10.56 -4.06
N PRO A 270 -15.84 -9.27 -4.14
CA PRO A 270 -17.04 -8.75 -3.47
C PRO A 270 -18.34 -9.48 -3.84
N SER A 271 -18.51 -9.88 -5.11
CA SER A 271 -19.69 -10.61 -5.57
C SER A 271 -19.85 -11.99 -4.91
N SER A 272 -18.76 -12.68 -4.63
CA SER A 272 -18.79 -14.01 -3.98
C SER A 272 -19.19 -13.95 -2.51
N ARG A 273 -19.09 -12.80 -1.86
CA ARG A 273 -19.49 -12.58 -0.45
C ARG A 273 -20.97 -12.35 -0.27
N SER A 274 -21.66 -11.94 -1.32
CA SER A 274 -23.11 -11.64 -1.29
C SER A 274 -24.00 -12.88 -1.24
N GLY A 275 -23.42 -14.08 -1.47
CA GLY A 275 -24.15 -15.38 -1.46
C GLY A 275 -24.12 -16.13 -0.12
N SER A 276 -23.49 -15.56 0.93
CA SER A 276 -23.30 -16.22 2.24
C SER A 276 -24.06 -15.56 3.39
N ALA A 277 -25.08 -14.74 3.11
CA ALA A 277 -25.90 -14.07 4.13
C ALA A 277 -27.30 -14.70 4.19
#